data_52493904093668139e03b6754a96b8dd
#
_entry.id   52493904093668139e03b6754a96b8dd
#
_cell.length_a   1.000
_cell.length_b   1.000
_cell.length_c   1.000
_cell.angle_alpha   90.00
_cell.angle_beta   90.00
_cell.angle_gamma   90.00
#
_symmetry.space_group_name_H-M   'P 1'
#
loop_
_entity.id
_entity.type
_entity.pdbx_description
1 polymer ?
#
loop_
_entity_poly.entity_id
_entity_poly.type
_entity_poly.pdbx_seq_one_letter_code
_entity_poly.pdbx_strand_id
1 'polypeptide(L)'
;MVGALKGIRQPDPGGDGEGQEETKTRPPYFTWPLLSSTPAGLPSSHHQRCGPSDATKGVFVALLGGGLSAGFVGPFSRMAYQSSHLPSLELLIFRCLFHLPIALLLKFRGDPLLGPPDVRVRAFLHAVLNVLSIGCAYSAVQVVPAGNAVTVRKGSSTVCSALLALCLESQGLGGYAWCGLFGSTLGLIIIVGPGVGTLQEGTTGLYMALGYILAFLGGLALSLGLQVYRSLRFPSCLPTVAFLFGLVGIIVCVPGLFVLQTPVIPQDVLSWSCVVAVGLLALVSFICVSYAVTKAHPALVCALLHSEVVVALILQYYVLYEAVAPTDIMGAGVVLGSIAIITAQNLSCEKKGQ
;
A
#
# COMPACT_ATOMS: atom_id res chain seq x y z
N MET A 1 19.81 -66.96 40.60
CA MET A 1 18.43 -67.31 40.95
C MET A 1 17.55 -66.71 39.89
N VAL A 2 17.16 -67.53 38.95
CA VAL A 2 15.82 -68.14 38.79
C VAL A 2 14.79 -67.07 38.56
N GLY A 3 14.09 -66.92 37.47
CA GLY A 3 13.63 -67.78 36.39
C GLY A 3 12.49 -67.01 35.74
N ALA A 4 12.34 -67.21 34.58
CA ALA A 4 11.57 -67.94 33.63
C ALA A 4 10.46 -67.11 32.99
N LEU A 5 10.52 -66.88 31.67
CA LEU A 5 9.98 -67.65 30.54
C LEU A 5 8.47 -67.50 30.27
N LYS A 6 8.22 -67.20 29.02
CA LYS A 6 7.09 -67.50 28.11
C LYS A 6 6.11 -66.31 27.85
N GLY A 7 5.77 -65.95 26.63
CA GLY A 7 5.50 -66.75 25.50
C GLY A 7 5.51 -66.02 24.18
N ILE A 8 5.98 -66.71 23.24
CA ILE A 8 6.04 -66.53 21.81
C ILE A 8 4.62 -66.61 21.22
N ARG A 9 4.30 -65.67 20.32
CA ARG A 9 3.43 -65.95 19.19
C ARG A 9 3.98 -65.24 17.92
N GLN A 10 4.36 -66.01 17.00
CA GLN A 10 4.78 -65.71 15.66
C GLN A 10 3.58 -65.73 14.71
N PRO A 11 3.78 -65.38 13.46
CA PRO A 11 3.03 -64.43 12.65
C PRO A 11 2.19 -65.13 11.56
N ASP A 12 1.32 -64.38 10.93
CA ASP A 12 0.81 -64.75 9.61
C ASP A 12 1.11 -63.67 8.58
N PRO A 13 1.52 -64.07 7.40
CA PRO A 13 1.89 -63.19 6.31
C PRO A 13 0.74 -63.06 5.32
N GLY A 14 0.45 -61.89 4.92
CA GLY A 14 -0.49 -61.68 3.82
C GLY A 14 -0.75 -60.25 3.49
N GLY A 15 -0.22 -59.83 2.37
CA GLY A 15 -0.98 -59.08 1.44
C GLY A 15 -0.82 -57.56 1.41
N ASP A 16 -0.24 -57.20 0.31
CA ASP A 16 -0.60 -56.04 -0.51
C ASP A 16 0.09 -54.70 -0.22
N GLY A 17 0.94 -54.43 -1.20
CA GLY A 17 1.62 -53.15 -1.37
C GLY A 17 0.64 -52.03 -1.63
N GLU A 18 0.66 -51.05 -0.77
CA GLU A 18 0.23 -49.69 -1.10
C GLU A 18 1.44 -48.76 -1.02
N GLY A 19 1.68 -48.15 -2.17
CA GLY A 19 2.81 -47.25 -2.38
C GLY A 19 2.79 -46.12 -1.37
N GLN A 20 3.89 -45.96 -0.66
CA GLN A 20 4.21 -44.73 0.02
C GLN A 20 4.37 -43.64 -1.04
N GLU A 21 3.31 -42.93 -1.31
CA GLU A 21 3.33 -41.66 -1.99
C GLU A 21 4.09 -40.69 -1.06
N GLU A 22 5.36 -40.43 -1.43
CA GLU A 22 6.16 -39.36 -0.86
C GLU A 22 5.34 -38.08 -0.96
N THR A 23 4.67 -37.69 0.11
CA THR A 23 4.07 -36.38 0.26
C THR A 23 5.20 -35.36 0.24
N LYS A 24 5.55 -34.97 -0.96
CA LYS A 24 6.40 -33.82 -1.27
C LYS A 24 5.75 -32.63 -0.60
N THR A 25 6.22 -32.28 0.62
CA THR A 25 5.82 -31.09 1.36
C THR A 25 6.15 -29.87 0.52
N ARG A 26 5.12 -29.38 -0.21
CA ARG A 26 5.24 -28.12 -0.94
C ARG A 26 5.47 -27.00 0.07
N PRO A 27 6.38 -26.06 -0.18
CA PRO A 27 6.58 -24.91 0.70
C PRO A 27 5.26 -24.12 0.82
N PRO A 28 4.98 -23.49 1.98
CA PRO A 28 3.73 -22.77 2.19
C PRO A 28 3.63 -21.64 1.17
N TYR A 29 2.67 -21.75 0.27
CA TYR A 29 2.41 -20.78 -0.79
C TYR A 29 2.00 -19.44 -0.17
N PHE A 30 2.65 -18.41 -0.69
CA PHE A 30 2.40 -17.02 -0.36
C PHE A 30 1.19 -16.53 -1.19
N THR A 31 0.04 -16.37 -0.55
CA THR A 31 -1.19 -15.94 -1.23
C THR A 31 -1.48 -14.45 -1.02
N TRP A 32 -1.86 -13.73 -2.09
CA TRP A 32 -2.24 -12.30 -2.03
C TRP A 32 -3.61 -12.08 -1.35
N PRO A 33 -3.83 -11.12 -0.39
CA PRO A 33 -5.16 -10.86 0.15
C PRO A 33 -6.11 -10.20 -0.86
N LEU A 34 -5.61 -9.72 -2.00
CA LEU A 34 -6.47 -9.22 -3.07
C LEU A 34 -6.92 -10.31 -4.05
N LEU A 35 -6.27 -11.50 -4.02
CA LEU A 35 -6.48 -12.55 -5.03
C LEU A 35 -6.65 -13.96 -4.46
N SER A 36 -6.57 -14.18 -3.14
CA SER A 36 -6.61 -15.53 -2.60
C SER A 36 -7.77 -15.80 -1.66
N SER A 37 -8.39 -16.93 -1.91
CA SER A 37 -9.17 -17.72 -0.97
C SER A 37 -8.31 -18.09 0.26
N THR A 38 -8.92 -18.09 1.42
CA THR A 38 -8.48 -18.43 2.77
C THR A 38 -7.32 -19.42 2.87
N PRO A 39 -6.26 -19.15 3.67
CA PRO A 39 -5.28 -20.17 4.01
C PRO A 39 -5.93 -21.19 4.97
N ALA A 40 -6.06 -22.41 4.51
CA ALA A 40 -6.38 -23.55 5.37
C ALA A 40 -5.21 -23.74 6.36
N GLY A 41 -5.46 -23.56 7.67
CA GLY A 41 -4.53 -23.96 8.73
C GLY A 41 -4.01 -22.86 9.64
N LEU A 42 -4.82 -21.85 10.00
CA LEU A 42 -4.57 -21.08 11.22
C LEU A 42 -5.31 -21.75 12.39
N PRO A 43 -4.69 -21.89 13.59
CA PRO A 43 -5.45 -22.26 14.78
C PRO A 43 -6.56 -21.24 14.94
N SER A 44 -7.75 -21.71 15.24
CA SER A 44 -8.97 -20.94 15.44
C SER A 44 -8.77 -19.88 16.54
N SER A 45 -8.11 -18.77 16.18
CA SER A 45 -8.28 -17.54 16.93
C SER A 45 -9.74 -17.14 16.71
N HIS A 46 -10.50 -17.07 17.77
CA HIS A 46 -11.87 -16.62 17.85
C HIS A 46 -12.19 -15.65 16.69
N HIS A 47 -12.88 -16.16 15.67
CA HIS A 47 -13.58 -15.32 14.72
C HIS A 47 -14.62 -14.53 15.52
N GLN A 48 -14.21 -13.41 16.05
CA GLN A 48 -15.13 -12.40 16.55
C GLN A 48 -15.97 -12.03 15.33
N ARG A 49 -17.15 -12.61 15.20
CA ARG A 49 -18.16 -12.21 14.21
C ARG A 49 -18.37 -10.72 14.43
N CYS A 50 -17.70 -9.89 13.65
CA CYS A 50 -17.95 -8.44 13.65
C CYS A 50 -19.43 -8.28 13.32
N GLY A 51 -20.20 -7.78 14.24
CA GLY A 51 -21.60 -7.44 13.99
C GLY A 51 -21.69 -6.43 12.84
N PRO A 52 -22.79 -6.39 12.07
CA PRO A 52 -22.96 -5.47 10.94
C PRO A 52 -22.67 -4.00 11.29
N SER A 53 -22.88 -3.61 12.54
CA SER A 53 -22.54 -2.28 13.07
C SER A 53 -21.04 -1.99 13.09
N ASP A 54 -20.18 -2.99 13.39
CA ASP A 54 -18.73 -2.79 13.48
C ASP A 54 -18.08 -2.75 12.09
N ALA A 55 -18.53 -3.55 11.14
CA ALA A 55 -18.10 -3.49 9.75
C ALA A 55 -18.45 -2.13 9.12
N THR A 56 -19.64 -1.60 9.39
CA THR A 56 -20.06 -0.27 8.92
C THR A 56 -19.16 0.83 9.49
N LYS A 57 -18.80 0.78 10.78
CA LYS A 57 -17.84 1.72 11.38
C LYS A 57 -16.47 1.63 10.68
N GLY A 58 -15.98 0.41 10.40
CA GLY A 58 -14.73 0.20 9.65
C GLY A 58 -14.77 0.87 8.28
N VAL A 59 -15.87 0.73 7.54
CA VAL A 59 -16.09 1.36 6.23
C VAL A 59 -16.06 2.88 6.32
N PHE A 60 -16.79 3.48 7.26
CA PHE A 60 -16.79 4.94 7.44
C PHE A 60 -15.41 5.47 7.82
N VAL A 61 -14.70 4.80 8.72
CA VAL A 61 -13.36 5.19 9.13
C VAL A 61 -12.37 5.06 7.97
N ALA A 62 -12.48 4.01 7.13
CA ALA A 62 -11.65 3.85 5.94
C ALA A 62 -11.91 4.98 4.93
N LEU A 63 -13.16 5.32 4.68
CA LEU A 63 -13.54 6.33 3.69
C LEU A 63 -13.14 7.74 4.15
N LEU A 64 -13.61 8.14 5.33
CA LEU A 64 -13.43 9.52 5.82
C LEU A 64 -12.02 9.73 6.41
N GLY A 65 -11.58 8.83 7.28
CA GLY A 65 -10.27 8.95 7.91
C GLY A 65 -9.13 8.47 7.03
N GLY A 66 -9.33 7.41 6.26
CA GLY A 66 -8.31 6.85 5.36
C GLY A 66 -8.24 7.58 4.03
N GLY A 67 -9.25 7.41 3.19
CA GLY A 67 -9.26 7.89 1.80
C GLY A 67 -9.33 9.41 1.68
N LEU A 68 -10.27 10.05 2.40
CA LEU A 68 -10.42 11.51 2.37
C LEU A 68 -9.16 12.20 2.87
N SER A 69 -8.63 11.80 4.05
CA SER A 69 -7.40 12.41 4.59
C SER A 69 -6.20 12.22 3.67
N ALA A 70 -6.04 11.05 3.06
CA ALA A 70 -4.98 10.79 2.10
C ALA A 70 -5.12 11.65 0.84
N GLY A 71 -6.35 11.88 0.38
CA GLY A 71 -6.65 12.67 -0.82
C GLY A 71 -6.21 14.14 -0.73
N PHE A 72 -6.19 14.70 0.48
CA PHE A 72 -5.68 16.05 0.71
C PHE A 72 -4.15 16.14 0.66
N VAL A 73 -3.43 15.06 0.93
CA VAL A 73 -1.96 15.08 1.06
C VAL A 73 -1.26 15.52 -0.24
N GLY A 74 -1.66 14.99 -1.39
CA GLY A 74 -1.10 15.36 -2.69
C GLY A 74 -1.29 16.85 -3.02
N PRO A 75 -2.53 17.37 -3.05
CA PRO A 75 -2.81 18.78 -3.28
C PRO A 75 -2.12 19.73 -2.31
N PHE A 76 -2.08 19.45 -1.01
CA PHE A 76 -1.37 20.29 -0.05
C PHE A 76 0.15 20.23 -0.24
N SER A 77 0.69 19.08 -0.66
CA SER A 77 2.10 18.98 -1.07
C SER A 77 2.40 19.89 -2.27
N ARG A 78 1.50 19.93 -3.26
CA ARG A 78 1.60 20.79 -4.43
C ARG A 78 1.50 22.26 -4.04
N MET A 79 0.57 22.62 -3.16
CA MET A 79 0.38 23.99 -2.68
C MET A 79 1.61 24.49 -1.90
N ALA A 80 2.21 23.68 -1.05
CA ALA A 80 3.45 24.01 -0.35
C ALA A 80 4.61 24.26 -1.32
N TYR A 81 4.68 23.49 -2.40
CA TYR A 81 5.67 23.73 -3.46
C TYR A 81 5.39 25.02 -4.24
N GLN A 82 4.14 25.28 -4.61
CA GLN A 82 3.77 26.51 -5.34
C GLN A 82 3.99 27.77 -4.52
N SER A 83 3.79 27.72 -3.20
CA SER A 83 3.92 28.87 -2.28
C SER A 83 5.37 29.19 -1.93
N SER A 84 6.18 28.22 -1.56
CA SER A 84 7.56 28.44 -1.05
C SER A 84 8.63 27.65 -1.78
N HIS A 85 8.31 26.97 -2.89
CA HIS A 85 9.21 26.04 -3.59
C HIS A 85 9.80 24.96 -2.66
N LEU A 86 9.00 24.52 -1.67
CA LEU A 86 9.43 23.53 -0.68
C LEU A 86 9.82 22.21 -1.34
N PRO A 87 11.05 21.71 -1.16
CA PRO A 87 11.51 20.49 -1.78
C PRO A 87 10.71 19.25 -1.31
N SER A 88 10.54 18.27 -2.19
CA SER A 88 9.76 17.05 -1.89
C SER A 88 10.35 16.25 -0.74
N LEU A 89 11.68 16.13 -0.66
CA LEU A 89 12.37 15.42 0.42
C LEU A 89 12.21 16.12 1.77
N GLU A 90 12.21 17.45 1.76
CA GLU A 90 12.00 18.23 2.98
C GLU A 90 10.57 18.04 3.52
N LEU A 91 9.57 18.10 2.64
CA LEU A 91 8.19 17.80 3.02
C LEU A 91 8.06 16.36 3.57
N LEU A 92 8.78 15.40 3.00
CA LEU A 92 8.82 14.03 3.49
C LEU A 92 9.48 13.93 4.88
N ILE A 93 10.54 14.70 5.14
CA ILE A 93 11.18 14.78 6.47
C ILE A 93 10.16 15.29 7.48
N PHE A 94 9.48 16.41 7.21
CA PHE A 94 8.44 16.91 8.10
C PHE A 94 7.36 15.85 8.38
N ARG A 95 6.87 15.17 7.34
CA ARG A 95 5.93 14.06 7.53
C ARG A 95 6.50 12.97 8.43
N CYS A 96 7.76 12.58 8.25
CA CYS A 96 8.41 11.55 9.07
C CYS A 96 8.51 11.96 10.54
N LEU A 97 8.74 13.26 10.82
CA LEU A 97 8.76 13.79 12.18
C LEU A 97 7.43 13.55 12.91
N PHE A 98 6.29 13.66 12.23
CA PHE A 98 4.97 13.37 12.82
C PHE A 98 4.78 11.88 13.18
N HIS A 99 5.59 10.98 12.63
CA HIS A 99 5.53 9.55 12.97
C HIS A 99 6.43 9.17 14.16
N LEU A 100 7.42 9.99 14.51
CA LEU A 100 8.34 9.70 15.63
C LEU A 100 7.65 9.62 17.00
N PRO A 101 6.65 10.46 17.35
CA PRO A 101 5.96 10.36 18.64
C PRO A 101 5.31 9.00 18.89
N ILE A 102 5.09 8.18 17.85
CA ILE A 102 4.59 6.81 17.99
C ILE A 102 5.58 5.94 18.80
N ALA A 103 6.87 6.28 18.84
CA ALA A 103 7.84 5.64 19.73
C ALA A 103 7.42 5.70 21.20
N LEU A 104 6.82 6.82 21.62
CA LEU A 104 6.32 6.97 22.98
C LEU A 104 5.18 5.99 23.28
N LEU A 105 4.25 5.84 22.31
CA LEU A 105 3.17 4.86 22.40
C LEU A 105 3.70 3.42 22.52
N LEU A 106 4.71 3.07 21.71
CA LEU A 106 5.37 1.76 21.77
C LEU A 106 6.02 1.54 23.14
N LYS A 107 6.72 2.56 23.64
CA LYS A 107 7.36 2.49 24.99
C LYS A 107 6.33 2.30 26.09
N PHE A 108 5.19 3.00 26.04
CA PHE A 108 4.11 2.83 27.02
C PHE A 108 3.47 1.44 26.96
N ARG A 109 3.43 0.83 25.79
CA ARG A 109 2.92 -0.54 25.61
C ARG A 109 3.92 -1.62 25.99
N GLY A 110 5.19 -1.27 26.18
CA GLY A 110 6.26 -2.23 26.39
C GLY A 110 6.67 -3.01 25.14
N ASP A 111 6.22 -2.56 23.95
CA ASP A 111 6.55 -3.19 22.69
C ASP A 111 7.98 -2.80 22.25
N PRO A 112 8.74 -3.72 21.60
CA PRO A 112 10.07 -3.39 21.11
C PRO A 112 9.99 -2.39 19.95
N LEU A 113 10.73 -1.27 20.06
CA LEU A 113 10.74 -0.17 19.07
C LEU A 113 11.03 -0.66 17.63
N LEU A 114 11.94 -1.61 17.48
CA LEU A 114 12.35 -2.17 16.19
C LEU A 114 11.60 -3.47 15.82
N GLY A 115 10.62 -3.86 16.63
CA GLY A 115 9.91 -5.11 16.48
C GLY A 115 10.70 -6.35 16.88
N PRO A 116 10.07 -7.54 16.87
CA PRO A 116 10.72 -8.80 17.14
C PRO A 116 11.87 -9.09 16.17
N PRO A 117 12.95 -9.79 16.59
CA PRO A 117 14.14 -9.99 15.75
C PRO A 117 13.87 -10.74 14.44
N ASP A 118 12.92 -11.65 14.43
CA ASP A 118 12.50 -12.46 13.28
C ASP A 118 11.82 -11.67 12.15
N VAL A 119 11.16 -10.55 12.49
CA VAL A 119 10.46 -9.69 11.49
C VAL A 119 11.16 -8.36 11.24
N ARG A 120 12.21 -8.04 11.98
CA ARG A 120 12.89 -6.73 11.97
C ARG A 120 13.40 -6.34 10.58
N VAL A 121 14.05 -7.25 9.86
CA VAL A 121 14.58 -7.00 8.51
C VAL A 121 13.46 -6.71 7.53
N ARG A 122 12.35 -7.45 7.60
CA ARG A 122 11.19 -7.26 6.72
C ARG A 122 10.49 -5.93 7.03
N ALA A 123 10.34 -5.58 8.30
CA ALA A 123 9.75 -4.31 8.71
C ALA A 123 10.62 -3.12 8.25
N PHE A 124 11.94 -3.23 8.34
CA PHE A 124 12.87 -2.24 7.82
C PHE A 124 12.78 -2.12 6.29
N LEU A 125 12.78 -3.23 5.55
CA LEU A 125 12.62 -3.25 4.09
C LEU A 125 11.28 -2.61 3.68
N HIS A 126 10.19 -2.92 4.38
CA HIS A 126 8.90 -2.27 4.17
C HIS A 126 8.97 -0.76 4.37
N ALA A 127 9.65 -0.30 5.44
CA ALA A 127 9.82 1.12 5.72
C ALA A 127 10.60 1.82 4.59
N VAL A 128 11.70 1.24 4.11
CA VAL A 128 12.49 1.76 2.97
C VAL A 128 11.64 1.89 1.71
N LEU A 129 10.89 0.83 1.35
CA LEU A 129 10.02 0.84 0.17
C LEU A 129 8.90 1.88 0.29
N ASN A 130 8.35 2.08 1.49
CA ASN A 130 7.35 3.10 1.75
C ASN A 130 7.91 4.52 1.64
N VAL A 131 9.10 4.76 2.19
CA VAL A 131 9.81 6.05 2.06
C VAL A 131 10.08 6.36 0.59
N LEU A 132 10.58 5.38 -0.16
CA LEU A 132 10.81 5.52 -1.60
C LEU A 132 9.50 5.82 -2.35
N SER A 133 8.43 5.07 -2.06
CA SER A 133 7.11 5.29 -2.68
C SER A 133 6.58 6.70 -2.46
N ILE A 134 6.68 7.22 -1.23
CA ILE A 134 6.15 8.53 -0.89
C ILE A 134 7.08 9.64 -1.38
N GLY A 135 8.40 9.44 -1.34
CA GLY A 135 9.36 10.36 -1.91
C GLY A 135 9.15 10.56 -3.41
N CYS A 136 9.00 9.47 -4.16
CA CYS A 136 8.64 9.52 -5.58
C CYS A 136 7.29 10.22 -5.81
N ALA A 137 6.28 9.95 -4.96
CA ALA A 137 4.97 10.59 -5.07
C ALA A 137 5.05 12.12 -4.86
N TYR A 138 5.74 12.58 -3.83
CA TYR A 138 5.90 14.01 -3.58
C TYR A 138 6.72 14.71 -4.67
N SER A 139 7.76 14.06 -5.19
CA SER A 139 8.51 14.59 -6.33
C SER A 139 7.67 14.65 -7.60
N ALA A 140 6.84 13.64 -7.85
CA ALA A 140 5.92 13.64 -8.98
C ALA A 140 4.89 14.78 -8.90
N VAL A 141 4.27 15.00 -7.74
CA VAL A 141 3.28 16.06 -7.51
C VAL A 141 3.86 17.46 -7.70
N GLN A 142 5.17 17.65 -7.57
CA GLN A 142 5.81 18.94 -7.86
C GLN A 142 5.90 19.26 -9.36
N VAL A 143 5.89 18.23 -10.20
CA VAL A 143 6.12 18.35 -11.65
C VAL A 143 4.83 18.19 -12.46
N VAL A 144 3.98 17.24 -12.08
CA VAL A 144 2.71 16.98 -12.76
C VAL A 144 1.52 17.33 -11.86
N PRO A 145 0.32 17.54 -12.41
CA PRO A 145 -0.88 17.84 -11.63
C PRO A 145 -1.12 16.79 -10.54
N ALA A 146 -1.54 17.26 -9.36
CA ALA A 146 -1.60 16.42 -8.16
C ALA A 146 -2.53 15.20 -8.31
N GLY A 147 -3.70 15.38 -8.91
CA GLY A 147 -4.65 14.29 -9.15
C GLY A 147 -4.11 13.24 -10.11
N ASN A 148 -3.40 13.67 -11.17
CA ASN A 148 -2.79 12.78 -12.14
C ASN A 148 -1.66 11.96 -11.50
N ALA A 149 -0.78 12.60 -10.72
CA ALA A 149 0.29 11.92 -9.98
C ALA A 149 -0.27 10.85 -9.04
N VAL A 150 -1.32 11.17 -8.26
CA VAL A 150 -1.99 10.23 -7.35
C VAL A 150 -2.63 9.08 -8.13
N THR A 151 -3.32 9.37 -9.24
CA THR A 151 -3.98 8.35 -10.07
C THR A 151 -2.97 7.40 -10.69
N VAL A 152 -1.88 7.92 -11.28
CA VAL A 152 -0.82 7.10 -11.87
C VAL A 152 -0.14 6.24 -10.81
N ARG A 153 0.16 6.79 -9.65
CA ARG A 153 0.74 6.02 -8.54
C ARG A 153 -0.18 4.89 -8.07
N LYS A 154 -1.47 5.15 -7.91
CA LYS A 154 -2.44 4.12 -7.47
C LYS A 154 -2.70 3.07 -8.54
N GLY A 155 -2.92 3.49 -9.78
CA GLY A 155 -3.12 2.59 -10.91
C GLY A 155 -1.90 1.69 -11.15
N SER A 156 -0.68 2.27 -11.16
CA SER A 156 0.56 1.49 -11.31
C SER A 156 0.78 0.52 -10.14
N SER A 157 0.45 0.91 -8.91
CA SER A 157 0.49 0.00 -7.77
C SER A 157 -0.43 -1.20 -7.97
N THR A 158 -1.63 -1.01 -8.50
CA THR A 158 -2.57 -2.10 -8.80
C THR A 158 -2.03 -3.02 -9.89
N VAL A 159 -1.52 -2.45 -11.00
CA VAL A 159 -0.92 -3.21 -12.10
C VAL A 159 0.29 -4.02 -11.63
N CYS A 160 1.24 -3.36 -10.94
CA CYS A 160 2.43 -4.01 -10.42
C CYS A 160 2.09 -5.10 -9.39
N SER A 161 1.08 -4.87 -8.56
CA SER A 161 0.60 -5.85 -7.61
C SER A 161 0.06 -7.10 -8.28
N ALA A 162 -0.72 -6.94 -9.36
CA ALA A 162 -1.25 -8.06 -10.13
C ALA A 162 -0.13 -8.83 -10.86
N LEU A 163 0.84 -8.12 -11.46
CA LEU A 163 1.99 -8.75 -12.10
C LEU A 163 2.89 -9.51 -11.11
N LEU A 164 3.12 -8.94 -9.91
CA LEU A 164 3.88 -9.62 -8.86
C LEU A 164 3.16 -10.89 -8.39
N ALA A 165 1.83 -10.85 -8.27
CA ALA A 165 1.06 -12.04 -7.94
C ALA A 165 1.21 -13.15 -9.00
N LEU A 166 1.13 -12.80 -10.29
CA LEU A 166 1.40 -13.74 -11.38
C LEU A 166 2.79 -14.37 -11.31
N CYS A 167 3.82 -13.55 -11.06
CA CYS A 167 5.20 -14.02 -11.03
C CYS A 167 5.51 -14.88 -9.80
N LEU A 168 4.90 -14.57 -8.64
CA LEU A 168 5.24 -15.21 -7.37
C LEU A 168 4.37 -16.43 -7.04
N GLU A 169 3.10 -16.44 -7.47
CA GLU A 169 2.15 -17.46 -7.04
C GLU A 169 1.93 -18.58 -8.06
N SER A 170 2.44 -18.45 -9.29
CA SER A 170 2.22 -19.41 -10.39
C SER A 170 0.74 -19.84 -10.59
N GLN A 171 -0.19 -19.19 -9.93
CA GLN A 171 -1.64 -19.41 -10.10
C GLN A 171 -2.15 -18.44 -11.17
N GLY A 172 -2.89 -18.96 -12.14
CA GLY A 172 -3.50 -18.11 -13.18
C GLY A 172 -4.46 -17.08 -12.58
N LEU A 173 -4.35 -15.85 -13.02
CA LEU A 173 -5.32 -14.80 -12.69
C LEU A 173 -6.71 -15.18 -13.25
N GLY A 174 -7.73 -15.04 -12.42
CA GLY A 174 -9.12 -15.18 -12.88
C GLY A 174 -9.49 -14.13 -13.94
N GLY A 175 -10.50 -14.40 -14.78
CA GLY A 175 -10.88 -13.50 -15.88
C GLY A 175 -11.15 -12.05 -15.45
N TYR A 176 -11.77 -11.84 -14.30
CA TYR A 176 -12.02 -10.48 -13.77
C TYR A 176 -10.74 -9.75 -13.33
N ALA A 177 -9.75 -10.49 -12.80
CA ALA A 177 -8.45 -9.90 -12.46
C ALA A 177 -7.69 -9.47 -13.72
N TRP A 178 -7.81 -10.23 -14.83
CA TRP A 178 -7.30 -9.82 -16.14
C TRP A 178 -8.02 -8.57 -16.68
N CYS A 179 -9.35 -8.51 -16.60
CA CYS A 179 -10.12 -7.32 -16.98
C CYS A 179 -9.69 -6.09 -16.18
N GLY A 180 -9.50 -6.24 -14.87
CA GLY A 180 -9.02 -5.17 -14.00
C GLY A 180 -7.60 -4.72 -14.33
N LEU A 181 -6.71 -5.66 -14.64
CA LEU A 181 -5.33 -5.36 -15.03
C LEU A 181 -5.29 -4.57 -16.35
N PHE A 182 -6.01 -5.05 -17.40
CA PHE A 182 -6.09 -4.37 -18.69
C PHE A 182 -6.77 -3.00 -18.56
N GLY A 183 -7.86 -2.91 -17.79
CA GLY A 183 -8.55 -1.64 -17.57
C GLY A 183 -7.67 -0.63 -16.84
N SER A 184 -6.96 -1.03 -15.76
CA SER A 184 -6.03 -0.15 -15.06
C SER A 184 -4.89 0.31 -15.97
N THR A 185 -4.33 -0.58 -16.79
CA THR A 185 -3.27 -0.24 -17.76
C THR A 185 -3.78 0.74 -18.81
N LEU A 186 -4.98 0.52 -19.35
CA LEU A 186 -5.61 1.43 -20.31
C LEU A 186 -5.86 2.81 -19.69
N GLY A 187 -6.39 2.86 -18.46
CA GLY A 187 -6.60 4.12 -17.76
C GLY A 187 -5.31 4.91 -17.52
N LEU A 188 -4.20 4.21 -17.19
CA LEU A 188 -2.89 4.84 -17.08
C LEU A 188 -2.40 5.41 -18.42
N ILE A 189 -2.58 4.70 -19.53
CA ILE A 189 -2.21 5.16 -20.86
C ILE A 189 -3.01 6.42 -21.25
N ILE A 190 -4.29 6.48 -20.93
CA ILE A 190 -5.15 7.63 -21.19
C ILE A 190 -4.66 8.88 -20.44
N ILE A 191 -4.21 8.74 -19.18
CA ILE A 191 -3.71 9.87 -18.36
C ILE A 191 -2.33 10.31 -18.83
N VAL A 192 -1.43 9.37 -19.06
CA VAL A 192 -0.01 9.65 -19.35
C VAL A 192 0.19 10.04 -20.82
N GLY A 193 -0.65 9.51 -21.72
CA GLY A 193 -0.50 9.67 -23.19
C GLY A 193 -0.38 11.13 -23.65
N PRO A 194 -1.26 12.06 -23.24
CA PRO A 194 -1.13 13.46 -23.60
C PRO A 194 0.19 14.09 -23.14
N GLY A 195 0.66 13.74 -21.92
CA GLY A 195 1.93 14.25 -21.37
C GLY A 195 3.16 13.71 -22.12
N VAL A 196 3.09 12.49 -22.64
CA VAL A 196 4.16 11.92 -23.48
C VAL A 196 4.14 12.53 -24.88
N GLY A 197 2.97 12.88 -25.41
CA GLY A 197 2.84 13.57 -26.71
C GLY A 197 3.55 14.92 -26.74
N THR A 198 3.66 15.62 -25.60
CA THR A 198 4.38 16.89 -25.47
C THR A 198 5.90 16.76 -25.35
N LEU A 199 6.47 15.55 -25.38
CA LEU A 199 7.92 15.33 -25.38
C LEU A 199 8.61 16.02 -26.57
N GLN A 200 7.89 16.29 -27.65
CA GLN A 200 8.41 17.07 -28.80
C GLN A 200 8.52 18.57 -28.53
N GLU A 201 7.91 19.08 -27.46
CA GLU A 201 7.88 20.51 -27.12
C GLU A 201 9.08 21.00 -26.28
N GLY A 202 10.16 20.21 -26.18
CA GLY A 202 11.40 20.60 -25.51
C GLY A 202 11.47 20.20 -24.03
N THR A 203 12.15 21.02 -23.23
CA THR A 203 12.47 20.71 -21.83
C THR A 203 11.25 20.50 -20.93
N THR A 204 10.15 21.21 -21.17
CA THR A 204 8.90 21.11 -20.38
C THR A 204 8.27 19.71 -20.48
N GLY A 205 8.23 19.13 -21.69
CA GLY A 205 7.72 17.77 -21.90
C GLY A 205 8.55 16.71 -21.19
N LEU A 206 9.88 16.89 -21.15
CA LEU A 206 10.78 15.98 -20.44
C LEU A 206 10.53 15.97 -18.93
N TYR A 207 10.32 17.15 -18.32
CA TYR A 207 9.99 17.24 -16.90
C TYR A 207 8.65 16.58 -16.57
N MET A 208 7.61 16.77 -17.40
CA MET A 208 6.33 16.10 -17.20
C MET A 208 6.46 14.57 -17.30
N ALA A 209 7.19 14.07 -18.31
CA ALA A 209 7.46 12.63 -18.42
C ALA A 209 8.19 12.09 -17.20
N LEU A 210 9.19 12.81 -16.69
CA LEU A 210 9.89 12.44 -15.46
C LEU A 210 8.94 12.36 -14.26
N GLY A 211 8.00 13.32 -14.14
CA GLY A 211 6.97 13.30 -13.09
C GLY A 211 6.09 12.05 -13.16
N TYR A 212 5.63 11.65 -14.34
CA TYR A 212 4.86 10.41 -14.52
C TYR A 212 5.69 9.15 -14.25
N ILE A 213 6.96 9.12 -14.64
CA ILE A 213 7.90 8.03 -14.31
C ILE A 213 8.06 7.92 -12.78
N LEU A 214 8.24 9.03 -12.09
CA LEU A 214 8.34 9.05 -10.62
C LEU A 214 7.04 8.54 -9.97
N ALA A 215 5.87 8.98 -10.47
CA ALA A 215 4.58 8.47 -9.98
C ALA A 215 4.46 6.95 -10.17
N PHE A 216 4.86 6.43 -11.33
CA PHE A 216 4.88 5.00 -11.63
C PHE A 216 5.83 4.23 -10.71
N LEU A 217 7.06 4.69 -10.53
CA LEU A 217 8.04 4.10 -9.61
C LEU A 217 7.55 4.14 -8.17
N GLY A 218 6.88 5.22 -7.77
CA GLY A 218 6.22 5.31 -6.48
C GLY A 218 5.14 4.24 -6.27
N GLY A 219 4.37 3.93 -7.31
CA GLY A 219 3.39 2.84 -7.30
C GLY A 219 4.02 1.45 -7.26
N LEU A 220 5.10 1.23 -8.01
CA LEU A 220 5.88 -0.01 -7.96
C LEU A 220 6.46 -0.24 -6.56
N ALA A 221 7.09 0.78 -5.97
CA ALA A 221 7.62 0.70 -4.61
C ALA A 221 6.51 0.44 -3.57
N LEU A 222 5.32 1.04 -3.75
CA LEU A 222 4.15 0.77 -2.91
C LEU A 222 3.72 -0.69 -3.01
N SER A 223 3.63 -1.25 -4.20
CA SER A 223 3.22 -2.65 -4.39
C SER A 223 4.22 -3.62 -3.77
N LEU A 224 5.53 -3.41 -3.95
CA LEU A 224 6.58 -4.20 -3.31
C LEU A 224 6.53 -4.06 -1.78
N GLY A 225 6.33 -2.83 -1.27
CA GLY A 225 6.18 -2.57 0.16
C GLY A 225 4.99 -3.31 0.76
N LEU A 226 3.86 -3.32 0.08
CA LEU A 226 2.68 -4.08 0.50
C LEU A 226 2.95 -5.59 0.52
N GLN A 227 3.71 -6.15 -0.42
CA GLN A 227 4.12 -7.55 -0.42
C GLN A 227 4.93 -7.89 0.83
N VAL A 228 5.95 -7.07 1.12
CA VAL A 228 6.79 -7.27 2.30
C VAL A 228 5.96 -7.15 3.58
N TYR A 229 5.08 -6.15 3.66
CA TYR A 229 4.20 -5.95 4.82
C TYR A 229 3.33 -7.18 5.11
N ARG A 230 2.79 -7.81 4.08
CA ARG A 230 1.98 -9.03 4.22
C ARG A 230 2.76 -10.21 4.77
N SER A 231 4.05 -10.29 4.46
CA SER A 231 4.92 -11.32 5.00
C SER A 231 5.16 -11.18 6.52
N LEU A 232 4.81 -10.03 7.11
CA LEU A 232 5.01 -9.75 8.54
C LEU A 232 4.02 -10.49 9.47
N ARG A 233 2.89 -11.00 8.96
CA ARG A 233 1.89 -11.86 9.65
C ARG A 233 1.33 -11.37 11.00
N PHE A 234 1.62 -10.13 11.44
CA PHE A 234 1.22 -9.65 12.77
C PHE A 234 0.44 -8.33 12.71
N PRO A 235 -0.85 -8.29 13.12
CA PRO A 235 -1.60 -7.04 13.24
C PRO A 235 -1.06 -6.11 14.34
N SER A 236 -0.28 -6.64 15.30
CA SER A 236 0.34 -5.85 16.39
C SER A 236 1.54 -5.01 15.96
N CYS A 237 2.11 -5.22 14.78
CA CYS A 237 3.31 -4.50 14.31
C CYS A 237 3.01 -3.13 13.68
N LEU A 238 1.76 -2.68 13.60
CA LEU A 238 1.41 -1.40 12.96
C LEU A 238 2.12 -0.18 13.56
N PRO A 239 2.16 0.02 14.90
CA PRO A 239 2.88 1.14 15.49
C PRO A 239 4.39 1.06 15.22
N THR A 240 4.98 -0.14 15.26
CA THR A 240 6.39 -0.37 14.94
C THR A 240 6.70 0.01 13.49
N VAL A 241 5.84 -0.39 12.53
CA VAL A 241 6.00 -0.07 11.11
C VAL A 241 5.89 1.44 10.88
N ALA A 242 4.96 2.13 11.56
CA ALA A 242 4.82 3.58 11.47
C ALA A 242 6.03 4.31 12.06
N PHE A 243 6.54 3.86 13.19
CA PHE A 243 7.76 4.41 13.77
C PHE A 243 8.97 4.19 12.88
N LEU A 244 9.16 2.96 12.35
CA LEU A 244 10.24 2.65 11.43
C LEU A 244 10.17 3.48 10.14
N PHE A 245 8.97 3.74 9.61
CA PHE A 245 8.80 4.65 8.48
C PHE A 245 9.34 6.05 8.79
N GLY A 246 9.00 6.61 9.96
CA GLY A 246 9.52 7.90 10.41
C GLY A 246 11.04 7.90 10.56
N LEU A 247 11.59 6.89 11.25
CA LEU A 247 13.03 6.76 11.51
C LEU A 247 13.83 6.60 10.21
N VAL A 248 13.46 5.64 9.38
CA VAL A 248 14.12 5.37 8.09
C VAL A 248 14.00 6.56 7.16
N GLY A 249 12.81 7.20 7.14
CA GLY A 249 12.59 8.39 6.32
C GLY A 249 13.56 9.51 6.67
N ILE A 250 13.78 9.80 7.94
CA ILE A 250 14.74 10.83 8.36
C ILE A 250 16.16 10.42 7.97
N ILE A 251 16.57 9.18 8.26
CA ILE A 251 17.93 8.69 7.96
C ILE A 251 18.25 8.77 6.45
N VAL A 252 17.25 8.49 5.59
CA VAL A 252 17.44 8.48 4.13
C VAL A 252 17.24 9.87 3.53
N CYS A 253 16.20 10.61 3.97
CA CYS A 253 15.83 11.86 3.33
C CYS A 253 16.70 13.03 3.76
N VAL A 254 17.26 13.05 4.97
CA VAL A 254 18.15 14.16 5.39
C VAL A 254 19.42 14.21 4.54
N PRO A 255 20.21 13.15 4.40
CA PRO A 255 21.35 13.17 3.47
C PRO A 255 20.91 13.41 2.01
N GLY A 256 19.82 12.78 1.58
CA GLY A 256 19.25 12.94 0.24
C GLY A 256 18.88 14.39 -0.07
N LEU A 257 18.34 15.11 0.90
CA LEU A 257 17.98 16.54 0.74
C LEU A 257 19.20 17.39 0.38
N PHE A 258 20.31 17.23 1.09
CA PHE A 258 21.53 18.00 0.83
C PHE A 258 22.28 17.61 -0.45
N VAL A 259 22.08 16.38 -0.94
CA VAL A 259 22.72 15.86 -2.16
C VAL A 259 21.90 16.18 -3.41
N LEU A 260 20.57 16.03 -3.33
CA LEU A 260 19.67 16.08 -4.49
C LEU A 260 18.90 17.39 -4.60
N GLN A 261 18.69 18.08 -3.50
CA GLN A 261 17.85 19.27 -3.42
C GLN A 261 18.50 20.30 -2.49
N THR A 262 18.09 21.56 -2.62
CA THR A 262 18.51 22.62 -1.69
C THR A 262 17.43 22.82 -0.63
N PRO A 263 17.75 22.72 0.67
CA PRO A 263 16.76 22.94 1.73
C PRO A 263 16.24 24.40 1.68
N VAL A 264 14.93 24.55 1.87
CA VAL A 264 14.25 25.84 1.84
C VAL A 264 13.34 25.94 3.06
N ILE A 265 13.63 26.86 3.96
CA ILE A 265 12.78 27.08 5.13
C ILE A 265 11.52 27.83 4.68
N PRO A 266 10.30 27.27 4.90
CA PRO A 266 9.07 27.97 4.57
C PRO A 266 8.99 29.31 5.31
N GLN A 267 8.76 30.40 4.58
CA GLN A 267 8.62 31.73 5.18
C GLN A 267 7.16 32.12 5.39
N ASP A 268 6.25 31.50 4.63
CA ASP A 268 4.83 31.83 4.61
C ASP A 268 4.03 30.97 5.59
N VAL A 269 3.03 31.58 6.22
CA VAL A 269 2.08 30.87 7.08
C VAL A 269 1.30 29.79 6.30
N LEU A 270 1.03 30.04 5.02
CA LEU A 270 0.35 29.06 4.15
C LEU A 270 1.19 27.79 3.98
N SER A 271 2.49 27.93 3.69
CA SER A 271 3.39 26.79 3.54
C SER A 271 3.52 25.97 4.83
N TRP A 272 3.66 26.64 5.97
CA TRP A 272 3.67 25.95 7.27
C TRP A 272 2.36 25.24 7.56
N SER A 273 1.22 25.87 7.23
CA SER A 273 -0.09 25.23 7.37
C SER A 273 -0.21 23.97 6.50
N CYS A 274 0.29 24.02 5.27
CA CYS A 274 0.32 22.87 4.37
C CYS A 274 1.23 21.75 4.89
N VAL A 275 2.41 22.08 5.39
CA VAL A 275 3.36 21.11 5.98
C VAL A 275 2.72 20.38 7.17
N VAL A 276 2.14 21.13 8.10
CA VAL A 276 1.45 20.57 9.28
C VAL A 276 0.25 19.73 8.84
N ALA A 277 -0.55 20.23 7.90
CA ALA A 277 -1.69 19.51 7.36
C ALA A 277 -1.28 18.19 6.71
N VAL A 278 -0.26 18.18 5.86
CA VAL A 278 0.29 16.95 5.24
C VAL A 278 0.73 15.95 6.30
N GLY A 279 1.48 16.38 7.31
CA GLY A 279 1.95 15.52 8.39
C GLY A 279 0.82 14.90 9.20
N LEU A 280 -0.13 15.73 9.65
CA LEU A 280 -1.28 15.29 10.45
C LEU A 280 -2.24 14.42 9.65
N LEU A 281 -2.63 14.83 8.43
CA LEU A 281 -3.56 14.06 7.60
C LEU A 281 -2.96 12.70 7.19
N ALA A 282 -1.67 12.65 6.90
CA ALA A 282 -0.99 11.39 6.62
C ALA A 282 -0.96 10.45 7.84
N LEU A 283 -0.74 10.99 9.04
CA LEU A 283 -0.78 10.22 10.29
C LEU A 283 -2.21 9.73 10.60
N VAL A 284 -3.21 10.62 10.46
CA VAL A 284 -4.64 10.28 10.63
C VAL A 284 -5.04 9.19 9.65
N SER A 285 -4.69 9.34 8.37
CA SER A 285 -4.96 8.33 7.35
C SER A 285 -4.36 6.98 7.73
N PHE A 286 -3.10 6.96 8.17
CA PHE A 286 -2.43 5.74 8.61
C PHE A 286 -3.16 5.05 9.77
N ILE A 287 -3.53 5.80 10.82
CA ILE A 287 -4.24 5.27 11.99
C ILE A 287 -5.62 4.75 11.60
N CYS A 288 -6.38 5.52 10.79
CA CYS A 288 -7.72 5.15 10.37
C CYS A 288 -7.74 3.90 9.49
N VAL A 289 -6.80 3.79 8.54
CA VAL A 289 -6.63 2.60 7.70
C VAL A 289 -6.31 1.38 8.55
N SER A 290 -5.37 1.53 9.49
CA SER A 290 -4.99 0.47 10.42
C SER A 290 -6.17 -0.03 11.25
N TYR A 291 -6.98 0.88 11.78
CA TYR A 291 -8.21 0.54 12.51
C TYR A 291 -9.24 -0.14 11.59
N ALA A 292 -9.46 0.42 10.40
CA ALA A 292 -10.45 -0.09 9.45
C ALA A 292 -10.18 -1.54 9.04
N VAL A 293 -8.90 -1.89 8.78
CA VAL A 293 -8.48 -3.27 8.42
C VAL A 293 -8.79 -4.27 9.54
N THR A 294 -8.85 -3.84 10.81
CA THR A 294 -9.25 -4.72 11.92
C THR A 294 -10.76 -4.95 12.01
N LYS A 295 -11.58 -4.08 11.41
CA LYS A 295 -13.05 -4.09 11.53
C LYS A 295 -13.78 -4.45 10.25
N ALA A 296 -13.17 -4.23 9.09
CA ALA A 296 -13.76 -4.50 7.78
C ALA A 296 -12.80 -5.36 6.95
N HIS A 297 -13.35 -6.01 5.92
CA HIS A 297 -12.56 -6.85 5.02
C HIS A 297 -11.45 -6.04 4.35
N PRO A 298 -10.18 -6.52 4.34
CA PRO A 298 -9.04 -5.76 3.80
C PRO A 298 -9.22 -5.30 2.36
N ALA A 299 -9.83 -6.13 1.48
CA ALA A 299 -10.08 -5.76 0.09
C ALA A 299 -11.07 -4.58 -0.01
N LEU A 300 -12.11 -4.54 0.84
CA LEU A 300 -13.05 -3.42 0.89
C LEU A 300 -12.37 -2.14 1.37
N VAL A 301 -11.53 -2.24 2.41
CA VAL A 301 -10.73 -1.09 2.89
C VAL A 301 -9.81 -0.58 1.78
N CYS A 302 -9.09 -1.45 1.08
CA CYS A 302 -8.25 -1.06 -0.06
C CYS A 302 -9.04 -0.36 -1.16
N ALA A 303 -10.24 -0.86 -1.50
CA ALA A 303 -11.10 -0.20 -2.50
C ALA A 303 -11.53 1.21 -2.05
N LEU A 304 -11.92 1.35 -0.79
CA LEU A 304 -12.32 2.65 -0.24
C LEU A 304 -11.17 3.67 -0.22
N LEU A 305 -9.92 3.21 -0.06
CA LEU A 305 -8.75 4.08 -0.11
C LEU A 305 -8.49 4.67 -1.50
N HIS A 306 -9.07 4.11 -2.57
CA HIS A 306 -8.98 4.72 -3.89
C HIS A 306 -9.84 5.97 -4.03
N SER A 307 -10.70 6.27 -3.06
CA SER A 307 -11.37 7.59 -2.94
C SER A 307 -10.37 8.75 -2.85
N GLU A 308 -9.13 8.49 -2.42
CA GLU A 308 -7.99 9.43 -2.49
C GLU A 308 -7.84 10.07 -3.87
N VAL A 309 -8.03 9.29 -4.94
CA VAL A 309 -7.93 9.77 -6.34
C VAL A 309 -9.01 10.81 -6.64
N VAL A 310 -10.26 10.50 -6.26
CA VAL A 310 -11.40 11.40 -6.48
C VAL A 310 -11.19 12.71 -5.73
N VAL A 311 -10.80 12.64 -4.47
CA VAL A 311 -10.54 13.81 -3.63
C VAL A 311 -9.40 14.65 -4.21
N ALA A 312 -8.30 14.00 -4.64
CA ALA A 312 -7.16 14.70 -5.23
C ALA A 312 -7.53 15.45 -6.53
N LEU A 313 -8.34 14.85 -7.41
CA LEU A 313 -8.83 15.51 -8.64
C LEU A 313 -9.76 16.68 -8.34
N ILE A 314 -10.68 16.53 -7.37
CA ILE A 314 -11.56 17.62 -6.94
C ILE A 314 -10.73 18.79 -6.40
N LEU A 315 -9.78 18.52 -5.52
CA LEU A 315 -8.92 19.56 -4.93
C LEU A 315 -7.96 20.18 -5.96
N GLN A 316 -7.49 19.42 -6.95
CA GLN A 316 -6.73 19.95 -8.06
C GLN A 316 -7.51 21.05 -8.78
N TYR A 317 -8.79 20.82 -9.07
CA TYR A 317 -9.62 21.79 -9.78
C TYR A 317 -10.01 22.99 -8.90
N TYR A 318 -10.54 22.74 -7.68
CA TYR A 318 -11.12 23.79 -6.85
C TYR A 318 -10.11 24.55 -5.98
N VAL A 319 -9.02 23.91 -5.56
CA VAL A 319 -8.06 24.48 -4.60
C VAL A 319 -6.77 24.93 -5.28
N LEU A 320 -6.26 24.12 -6.20
CA LEU A 320 -5.04 24.45 -6.93
C LEU A 320 -5.31 25.28 -8.19
N TYR A 321 -6.58 25.37 -8.61
CA TYR A 321 -7.00 26.03 -9.86
C TYR A 321 -6.26 25.49 -11.10
N GLU A 322 -5.81 24.24 -11.03
CA GLU A 322 -5.19 23.55 -12.14
C GLU A 322 -6.27 22.92 -13.04
N ALA A 323 -6.14 23.09 -14.35
CA ALA A 323 -7.08 22.51 -15.29
C ALA A 323 -7.05 20.98 -15.21
N VAL A 324 -8.24 20.37 -15.16
CA VAL A 324 -8.40 18.91 -15.24
C VAL A 324 -8.88 18.61 -16.68
N ALA A 325 -8.03 17.92 -17.45
CA ALA A 325 -8.39 17.54 -18.81
C ALA A 325 -9.48 16.46 -18.79
N PRO A 326 -10.35 16.39 -19.81
CA PRO A 326 -11.32 15.30 -19.94
C PRO A 326 -10.66 13.91 -19.94
N THR A 327 -9.45 13.81 -20.48
CA THR A 327 -8.62 12.59 -20.47
C THR A 327 -8.24 12.16 -19.06
N ASP A 328 -7.99 13.11 -18.14
CA ASP A 328 -7.65 12.82 -16.74
C ASP A 328 -8.84 12.19 -16.02
N ILE A 329 -10.05 12.76 -16.23
CA ILE A 329 -11.29 12.24 -15.65
C ILE A 329 -11.60 10.85 -16.21
N MET A 330 -11.50 10.69 -17.54
CA MET A 330 -11.74 9.40 -18.19
C MET A 330 -10.77 8.33 -17.71
N GLY A 331 -9.47 8.64 -17.70
CA GLY A 331 -8.45 7.72 -17.26
C GLY A 331 -8.58 7.34 -15.77
N ALA A 332 -8.84 8.32 -14.90
CA ALA A 332 -9.12 8.06 -13.49
C ALA A 332 -10.38 7.21 -13.29
N GLY A 333 -11.45 7.48 -14.04
CA GLY A 333 -12.68 6.69 -14.01
C GLY A 333 -12.45 5.24 -14.42
N VAL A 334 -11.65 4.99 -15.46
CA VAL A 334 -11.29 3.64 -15.92
C VAL A 334 -10.43 2.92 -14.87
N VAL A 335 -9.44 3.58 -14.26
CA VAL A 335 -8.63 3.01 -13.17
C VAL A 335 -9.50 2.63 -11.98
N LEU A 336 -10.35 3.56 -11.51
CA LEU A 336 -11.24 3.31 -10.37
C LEU A 336 -12.25 2.20 -10.63
N GLY A 337 -12.84 2.16 -11.84
CA GLY A 337 -13.75 1.09 -12.26
C GLY A 337 -13.07 -0.27 -12.30
N SER A 338 -11.84 -0.33 -12.80
CA SER A 338 -11.03 -1.55 -12.82
C SER A 338 -10.74 -2.09 -11.42
N ILE A 339 -10.41 -1.21 -10.48
CA ILE A 339 -10.17 -1.56 -9.09
C ILE A 339 -11.46 -2.05 -8.41
N ALA A 340 -12.59 -1.41 -8.69
CA ALA A 340 -13.90 -1.83 -8.18
C ALA A 340 -14.27 -3.25 -8.67
N ILE A 341 -14.00 -3.59 -9.94
CA ILE A 341 -14.23 -4.93 -10.49
C ILE A 341 -13.39 -5.97 -9.76
N ILE A 342 -12.09 -5.73 -9.59
CA ILE A 342 -11.19 -6.65 -8.86
C ILE A 342 -11.69 -6.86 -7.42
N THR A 343 -12.08 -5.78 -6.76
CA THR A 343 -12.55 -5.83 -5.35
C THR A 343 -13.87 -6.58 -5.22
N ALA A 344 -14.82 -6.34 -6.13
CA ALA A 344 -16.11 -7.03 -6.13
C ALA A 344 -15.96 -8.54 -6.32
N GLN A 345 -15.02 -8.97 -7.17
CA GLN A 345 -14.71 -10.39 -7.34
C GLN A 345 -14.22 -11.00 -6.02
N ASN A 346 -13.26 -10.34 -5.36
CA ASN A 346 -12.68 -10.87 -4.11
C ASN A 346 -13.74 -11.03 -3.02
N LEU A 347 -14.66 -10.06 -2.90
CA LEU A 347 -15.78 -10.15 -1.95
C LEU A 347 -16.80 -11.24 -2.33
N SER A 348 -17.00 -11.50 -3.63
CA SER A 348 -17.92 -12.54 -4.11
C SER A 348 -17.36 -13.96 -3.92
N CYS A 349 -16.04 -14.13 -4.10
CA CYS A 349 -15.38 -15.42 -3.87
C CYS A 349 -15.41 -15.82 -2.39
N GLU A 350 -15.26 -14.85 -1.48
CA GLU A 350 -15.32 -15.10 -0.04
C GLU A 350 -16.73 -15.58 0.41
N LYS A 351 -17.79 -14.96 -0.13
CA LYS A 351 -19.19 -15.41 0.16
C LYS A 351 -19.50 -16.82 -0.32
N LYS A 352 -18.82 -17.35 -1.33
CA LYS A 352 -19.02 -18.70 -1.85
C LYS A 352 -18.20 -19.76 -1.08
N GLY A 353 -17.18 -19.33 -0.33
CA GLY A 353 -16.33 -20.22 0.48
C GLY A 353 -16.79 -20.38 1.93
N GLN A 354 -17.82 -19.62 2.34
CA GLN A 354 -18.52 -19.77 3.64
C GLN A 354 -19.78 -20.61 3.47
#